data_0276029def92a0a5dbbc947aab2bb666
#
_entry.id   0276029def92a0a5dbbc947aab2bb666
#
_cell.length_a   1.000
_cell.length_b   1.000
_cell.length_c   1.000
_cell.angle_alpha   90.00
_cell.angle_beta   90.00
_cell.angle_gamma   90.00
#
_symmetry.space_group_name_H-M   'P 1'
#
loop_
_entity.id
_entity.type
_entity.pdbx_description
1 polymer ?
#
loop_
_entity_poly.entity_id
_entity_poly.type
_entity_poly.pdbx_seq_one_letter_code
_entity_poly.pdbx_strand_id
1 'polypeptide(L)'
;LCIVGGVASVPSGVLAVLVIVQFLRSGGLAEEALTPFAVTAVLVLVQAAMLVLFILLGVRLLRNKRRYAALTAELLMALEAVAFICNIMLNGTDAHIAPTLVLLVFLFFVSGYVDPSLSEERELQRKLRDMETRDQVEKGTLGLDSTGRGYIALNFFNVFWIFVVCSVLGLIIEVVYHFVIVVPGEYQDRAGMLFGPFSPIYGVGAVLMTIALNRFHDKPLPVIFLVSAVIGGAFEFFVSWFMETAFGAVAWDYTGTFLSIDGRTNGMFMAMWGMLGVLWIKALLPRMLDIVNLIPWKLRYTVTAIAAALMIANAIMTLQSLDCWYERLSGHDPETPIEEFYAIYFDDDFMANRFESMTINPDSATRAQGGPSAEGSL
;
A
#
# COMPACT_ATOMS: atom_id res chain seq x y z
N LEU A 1 17.50 11.63 -21.18
CA LEU A 1 17.38 11.35 -19.74
C LEU A 1 16.92 9.91 -19.49
N CYS A 2 15.77 9.43 -20.01
CA CYS A 2 15.28 8.06 -19.76
C CYS A 2 16.31 6.98 -20.18
N ILE A 3 16.96 7.11 -21.34
CA ILE A 3 17.99 6.16 -21.80
C ILE A 3 19.23 6.23 -20.92
N VAL A 4 19.64 7.45 -20.54
CA VAL A 4 20.81 7.67 -19.66
C VAL A 4 20.52 7.12 -18.26
N GLY A 5 19.31 7.37 -17.71
CA GLY A 5 18.86 6.79 -16.43
C GLY A 5 18.83 5.26 -16.46
N GLY A 6 18.34 4.66 -17.55
CA GLY A 6 18.37 3.21 -17.74
C GLY A 6 19.79 2.66 -17.77
N VAL A 7 20.71 3.31 -18.48
CA VAL A 7 22.12 2.87 -18.53
C VAL A 7 22.82 3.08 -17.16
N ALA A 8 22.50 4.15 -16.43
CA ALA A 8 23.06 4.42 -15.11
C ALA A 8 22.60 3.41 -14.03
N SER A 9 21.49 2.72 -14.21
CA SER A 9 21.02 1.67 -13.29
C SER A 9 21.67 0.29 -13.52
N VAL A 10 22.41 0.10 -14.62
CA VAL A 10 23.11 -1.18 -14.93
C VAL A 10 24.09 -1.60 -13.84
N PRO A 11 24.96 -0.72 -13.28
CA PRO A 11 25.90 -1.13 -12.24
C PRO A 11 25.22 -1.69 -10.99
N SER A 12 24.13 -1.08 -10.54
CA SER A 12 23.35 -1.55 -9.38
C SER A 12 22.70 -2.90 -9.65
N GLY A 13 22.15 -3.12 -10.86
CA GLY A 13 21.61 -4.41 -11.26
C GLY A 13 22.67 -5.51 -11.32
N VAL A 14 23.88 -5.20 -11.84
CA VAL A 14 25.01 -6.16 -11.87
C VAL A 14 25.48 -6.50 -10.46
N LEU A 15 25.61 -5.49 -9.58
CA LEU A 15 25.99 -5.70 -8.19
C LEU A 15 25.00 -6.61 -7.46
N ALA A 16 23.71 -6.37 -7.64
CA ALA A 16 22.66 -7.17 -7.04
C ALA A 16 22.64 -8.63 -7.56
N VAL A 17 22.89 -8.85 -8.85
CA VAL A 17 23.07 -10.21 -9.40
C VAL A 17 24.29 -10.89 -8.82
N LEU A 18 25.41 -10.16 -8.64
CA LEU A 18 26.61 -10.70 -8.02
C LEU A 18 26.37 -11.11 -6.56
N VAL A 19 25.64 -10.30 -5.79
CA VAL A 19 25.25 -10.62 -4.42
C VAL A 19 24.40 -11.90 -4.37
N ILE A 20 23.41 -12.02 -5.26
CA ILE A 20 22.58 -13.24 -5.36
C ILE A 20 23.46 -14.47 -5.72
N VAL A 21 24.35 -14.34 -6.69
CA VAL A 21 25.26 -15.44 -7.09
C VAL A 21 26.20 -15.82 -5.98
N GLN A 22 26.74 -14.86 -5.25
CA GLN A 22 27.61 -15.10 -4.09
C GLN A 22 26.87 -15.80 -2.96
N PHE A 23 25.64 -15.38 -2.68
CA PHE A 23 24.76 -15.98 -1.68
C PHE A 23 24.38 -17.43 -2.05
N LEU A 24 24.05 -17.70 -3.31
CA LEU A 24 23.79 -19.06 -3.79
C LEU A 24 25.05 -19.96 -3.72
N ARG A 25 26.25 -19.40 -3.81
CA ARG A 25 27.52 -20.13 -3.70
C ARG A 25 27.92 -20.42 -2.25
N SER A 26 27.50 -19.64 -1.28
CA SER A 26 27.84 -19.84 0.14
C SER A 26 27.14 -21.04 0.79
N GLY A 27 26.25 -21.74 0.08
CA GLY A 27 25.86 -23.12 0.37
C GLY A 27 24.89 -23.35 1.52
N GLY A 28 24.29 -22.32 2.07
CA GLY A 28 23.35 -22.50 3.17
C GLY A 28 22.35 -21.34 3.29
N LEU A 29 21.10 -21.56 2.89
CA LEU A 29 19.99 -20.74 3.32
C LEU A 29 19.69 -21.13 4.77
N ALA A 30 20.23 -20.42 5.76
CA ALA A 30 19.61 -20.38 7.06
C ALA A 30 18.16 -19.89 6.86
N GLU A 31 17.20 -20.45 7.54
CA GLU A 31 15.79 -20.13 7.41
C GLU A 31 15.55 -18.61 7.59
N GLU A 32 16.33 -17.98 8.47
CA GLU A 32 16.39 -16.54 8.74
C GLU A 32 16.84 -15.66 7.53
N ALA A 33 17.68 -16.19 6.64
CA ALA A 33 18.18 -15.47 5.47
C ALA A 33 17.26 -15.58 4.23
N LEU A 34 16.19 -16.37 4.30
CA LEU A 34 15.30 -16.62 3.15
C LEU A 34 14.51 -15.35 2.76
N THR A 35 13.98 -14.63 3.74
CA THR A 35 13.18 -13.42 3.48
C THR A 35 14.00 -12.28 2.89
N PRO A 36 15.16 -11.87 3.45
CA PRO A 36 16.04 -10.88 2.82
C PRO A 36 16.44 -11.25 1.40
N PHE A 37 16.77 -12.54 1.19
CA PHE A 37 17.11 -13.05 -0.14
C PHE A 37 15.93 -12.93 -1.13
N ALA A 38 14.73 -13.34 -0.73
CA ALA A 38 13.54 -13.29 -1.59
C ALA A 38 13.20 -11.83 -1.97
N VAL A 39 13.22 -10.91 -1.00
CA VAL A 39 12.96 -9.48 -1.25
C VAL A 39 14.01 -8.88 -2.18
N THR A 40 15.29 -9.19 -1.95
CA THR A 40 16.40 -8.74 -2.83
C THR A 40 16.23 -9.30 -4.24
N ALA A 41 15.87 -10.57 -4.39
CA ALA A 41 15.65 -11.20 -5.69
C ALA A 41 14.49 -10.52 -6.46
N VAL A 42 13.37 -10.23 -5.78
CA VAL A 42 12.25 -9.48 -6.36
C VAL A 42 12.70 -8.08 -6.79
N LEU A 43 13.42 -7.36 -5.94
CA LEU A 43 13.93 -6.02 -6.24
C LEU A 43 14.82 -6.03 -7.50
N VAL A 44 15.72 -7.00 -7.61
CA VAL A 44 16.60 -7.15 -8.78
C VAL A 44 15.83 -7.42 -10.05
N LEU A 45 14.83 -8.32 -10.00
CA LEU A 45 13.99 -8.62 -11.16
C LEU A 45 13.18 -7.38 -11.59
N VAL A 46 12.63 -6.65 -10.63
CA VAL A 46 11.90 -5.40 -10.89
C VAL A 46 12.83 -4.35 -11.51
N GLN A 47 14.03 -4.15 -10.97
CA GLN A 47 15.01 -3.20 -11.51
C GLN A 47 15.45 -3.59 -12.93
N ALA A 48 15.66 -4.87 -13.21
CA ALA A 48 15.98 -5.36 -14.55
C ALA A 48 14.85 -5.10 -15.55
N ALA A 49 13.59 -5.33 -15.14
CA ALA A 49 12.42 -5.00 -15.95
C ALA A 49 12.30 -3.50 -16.20
N MET A 50 12.52 -2.68 -15.19
CA MET A 50 12.50 -1.21 -15.28
C MET A 50 13.56 -0.69 -16.23
N LEU A 51 14.79 -1.24 -16.22
CA LEU A 51 15.85 -0.90 -17.16
C LEU A 51 15.38 -1.03 -18.62
N VAL A 52 14.78 -2.19 -18.96
CA VAL A 52 14.26 -2.44 -20.30
C VAL A 52 13.14 -1.45 -20.65
N LEU A 53 12.23 -1.21 -19.72
CA LEU A 53 11.11 -0.29 -19.92
C LEU A 53 11.55 1.17 -20.05
N PHE A 54 12.59 1.63 -19.33
CA PHE A 54 13.15 2.97 -19.50
C PHE A 54 13.77 3.15 -20.89
N ILE A 55 14.47 2.15 -21.40
CA ILE A 55 15.00 2.18 -22.78
C ILE A 55 13.84 2.23 -23.78
N LEU A 56 12.83 1.39 -23.59
CA LEU A 56 11.62 1.38 -24.44
C LEU A 56 10.87 2.72 -24.38
N LEU A 57 10.71 3.32 -23.21
CA LEU A 57 10.11 4.64 -23.03
C LEU A 57 10.90 5.69 -23.82
N GLY A 58 12.22 5.72 -23.67
CA GLY A 58 13.09 6.64 -24.42
C GLY A 58 12.97 6.47 -25.92
N VAL A 59 12.99 5.24 -26.43
CA VAL A 59 12.82 4.94 -27.86
C VAL A 59 11.42 5.34 -28.37
N ARG A 60 10.37 5.09 -27.60
CA ARG A 60 8.98 5.46 -27.95
C ARG A 60 8.83 6.99 -28.01
N LEU A 61 9.42 7.72 -27.07
CA LEU A 61 9.45 9.19 -27.08
C LEU A 61 10.19 9.74 -28.29
N LEU A 62 11.39 9.22 -28.59
CA LEU A 62 12.17 9.61 -29.77
C LEU A 62 11.44 9.33 -31.09
N ARG A 63 10.69 8.21 -31.16
CA ARG A 63 9.88 7.84 -32.33
C ARG A 63 8.51 8.52 -32.37
N ASN A 64 8.22 9.45 -31.46
CA ASN A 64 6.95 10.17 -31.33
C ASN A 64 5.71 9.24 -31.16
N LYS A 65 5.91 8.02 -30.62
CA LYS A 65 4.83 7.07 -30.29
C LYS A 65 4.25 7.34 -28.91
N ARG A 66 3.61 8.48 -28.75
CA ARG A 66 3.22 9.09 -27.46
C ARG A 66 2.27 8.21 -26.63
N ARG A 67 1.22 7.64 -27.24
CA ARG A 67 0.27 6.76 -26.54
C ARG A 67 0.96 5.56 -25.88
N TYR A 68 1.86 4.89 -26.60
CA TYR A 68 2.60 3.75 -26.06
C TYR A 68 3.64 4.18 -25.02
N ALA A 69 4.14 5.42 -25.08
CA ALA A 69 5.03 5.99 -24.08
C ALA A 69 4.29 6.21 -22.76
N ALA A 70 3.05 6.73 -22.77
CA ALA A 70 2.21 6.89 -21.59
C ALA A 70 1.97 5.55 -20.88
N LEU A 71 1.55 4.51 -21.62
CA LEU A 71 1.37 3.17 -21.04
C LEU A 71 2.66 2.58 -20.45
N THR A 72 3.83 2.90 -21.06
CA THR A 72 5.12 2.44 -20.50
C THR A 72 5.44 3.17 -19.20
N ALA A 73 5.13 4.47 -19.11
CA ALA A 73 5.32 5.24 -17.88
C ALA A 73 4.40 4.73 -16.75
N GLU A 74 3.16 4.36 -17.05
CA GLU A 74 2.24 3.75 -16.07
C GLU A 74 2.76 2.41 -15.54
N LEU A 75 3.28 1.55 -16.43
CA LEU A 75 3.89 0.28 -16.02
C LEU A 75 5.15 0.50 -15.19
N LEU A 76 5.99 1.48 -15.56
CA LEU A 76 7.15 1.87 -14.75
C LEU A 76 6.74 2.35 -13.36
N MET A 77 5.68 3.15 -13.23
CA MET A 77 5.16 3.57 -11.92
C MET A 77 4.73 2.38 -11.05
N ALA A 78 4.06 1.39 -11.64
CA ALA A 78 3.66 0.19 -10.91
C ALA A 78 4.86 -0.62 -10.42
N LEU A 79 5.89 -0.78 -11.24
CA LEU A 79 7.13 -1.47 -10.85
C LEU A 79 7.94 -0.68 -9.82
N GLU A 80 7.98 0.65 -9.95
CA GLU A 80 8.63 1.52 -8.96
C GLU A 80 7.94 1.46 -7.60
N ALA A 81 6.61 1.33 -7.56
CA ALA A 81 5.89 1.10 -6.31
C ALA A 81 6.28 -0.23 -5.64
N VAL A 82 6.49 -1.30 -6.42
CA VAL A 82 7.01 -2.58 -5.88
C VAL A 82 8.44 -2.41 -5.39
N ALA A 83 9.31 -1.73 -6.16
CA ALA A 83 10.69 -1.44 -5.74
C ALA A 83 10.73 -0.60 -4.45
N PHE A 84 9.82 0.36 -4.31
CA PHE A 84 9.66 1.17 -3.11
C PHE A 84 9.36 0.32 -1.87
N ILE A 85 8.41 -0.60 -1.97
CA ILE A 85 8.08 -1.54 -0.89
C ILE A 85 9.30 -2.40 -0.53
N CYS A 86 9.96 -2.99 -1.53
CA CYS A 86 11.17 -3.80 -1.30
C CYS A 86 12.30 -2.98 -0.64
N ASN A 87 12.50 -1.72 -1.06
CA ASN A 87 13.51 -0.86 -0.45
C ASN A 87 13.19 -0.53 1.01
N ILE A 88 11.94 -0.23 1.36
CA ILE A 88 11.54 -0.03 2.77
C ILE A 88 11.84 -1.28 3.60
N MET A 89 11.53 -2.46 3.07
CA MET A 89 11.79 -3.73 3.77
C MET A 89 13.27 -4.00 4.01
N LEU A 90 14.14 -3.60 3.07
CA LEU A 90 15.59 -3.87 3.15
C LEU A 90 16.37 -2.79 3.91
N ASN A 91 15.97 -1.53 3.77
CA ASN A 91 16.78 -0.38 4.20
C ASN A 91 16.03 0.59 5.12
N GLY A 92 14.74 0.35 5.39
CA GLY A 92 13.89 1.31 6.11
C GLY A 92 13.50 2.53 5.28
N THR A 93 13.20 3.64 5.96
CA THR A 93 12.71 4.90 5.34
C THR A 93 13.77 6.01 5.30
N ASP A 94 15.00 5.66 5.14
CA ASP A 94 16.13 6.57 5.08
C ASP A 94 16.22 7.40 3.77
N ALA A 95 17.33 8.13 3.57
CA ALA A 95 17.55 8.99 2.40
C ALA A 95 17.47 8.25 1.05
N HIS A 96 17.60 6.92 1.02
CA HIS A 96 17.52 6.12 -0.21
C HIS A 96 16.10 6.10 -0.82
N ILE A 97 15.07 6.47 -0.07
CA ILE A 97 13.69 6.60 -0.56
C ILE A 97 13.49 7.84 -1.43
N ALA A 98 14.23 8.92 -1.19
CA ALA A 98 14.03 10.19 -1.90
C ALA A 98 14.17 10.07 -3.43
N PRO A 99 15.16 9.37 -4.01
CA PRO A 99 15.24 9.14 -5.46
C PRO A 99 14.03 8.41 -6.03
N THR A 100 13.50 7.42 -5.34
CA THR A 100 12.31 6.65 -5.74
C THR A 100 11.08 7.54 -5.79
N LEU A 101 10.85 8.38 -4.77
CA LEU A 101 9.74 9.33 -4.74
C LEU A 101 9.85 10.35 -5.87
N VAL A 102 11.04 10.89 -6.11
CA VAL A 102 11.30 11.83 -7.23
C VAL A 102 11.01 11.15 -8.56
N LEU A 103 11.41 9.90 -8.73
CA LEU A 103 11.16 9.13 -9.95
C LEU A 103 9.67 8.86 -10.15
N LEU A 104 8.92 8.48 -9.11
CA LEU A 104 7.47 8.30 -9.17
C LEU A 104 6.77 9.58 -9.60
N VAL A 105 7.12 10.72 -9.00
CA VAL A 105 6.58 12.03 -9.37
C VAL A 105 6.92 12.37 -10.82
N PHE A 106 8.16 12.15 -11.24
CA PHE A 106 8.60 12.37 -12.63
C PHE A 106 7.80 11.51 -13.62
N LEU A 107 7.65 10.21 -13.36
CA LEU A 107 6.88 9.30 -14.20
C LEU A 107 5.40 9.68 -14.26
N PHE A 108 4.83 10.14 -13.15
CA PHE A 108 3.46 10.65 -13.11
C PHE A 108 3.28 11.86 -14.03
N PHE A 109 4.21 12.82 -14.01
CA PHE A 109 4.17 13.95 -14.93
C PHE A 109 4.39 13.51 -16.38
N VAL A 110 5.33 12.59 -16.64
CA VAL A 110 5.59 12.07 -17.98
C VAL A 110 4.35 11.35 -18.53
N SER A 111 3.68 10.50 -17.77
CA SER A 111 2.44 9.83 -18.21
C SER A 111 1.35 10.84 -18.55
N GLY A 112 1.33 11.96 -17.81
CA GLY A 112 0.36 13.03 -17.99
C GLY A 112 0.60 13.96 -19.17
N TYR A 113 1.85 14.24 -19.52
CA TYR A 113 2.22 15.29 -20.48
C TYR A 113 2.73 14.78 -21.83
N VAL A 114 3.04 13.50 -21.94
CA VAL A 114 3.68 12.95 -23.15
C VAL A 114 2.78 12.95 -24.38
N ASP A 115 1.47 12.96 -24.21
CA ASP A 115 0.54 13.00 -25.32
C ASP A 115 -0.27 14.32 -25.36
N PRO A 116 0.11 15.31 -26.18
CA PRO A 116 -0.65 16.57 -26.30
C PRO A 116 -2.04 16.39 -26.91
N SER A 117 -2.27 15.35 -27.72
CA SER A 117 -3.61 15.03 -28.22
C SER A 117 -4.55 14.67 -27.06
N LEU A 118 -3.98 14.18 -25.93
CA LEU A 118 -4.71 13.97 -24.68
C LEU A 118 -5.11 15.29 -24.01
N SER A 119 -4.52 16.44 -24.29
CA SER A 119 -4.91 17.69 -23.64
C SER A 119 -6.24 18.22 -24.17
N GLU A 120 -6.44 18.18 -25.48
CA GLU A 120 -7.73 18.52 -26.11
C GLU A 120 -8.77 17.44 -25.83
N GLU A 121 -8.37 16.16 -25.95
CA GLU A 121 -9.21 15.04 -25.60
C GLU A 121 -9.59 15.05 -24.10
N ARG A 122 -8.69 15.44 -23.20
CA ARG A 122 -8.97 15.62 -21.77
C ARG A 122 -9.95 16.75 -21.50
N GLU A 123 -9.87 17.86 -22.21
CA GLU A 123 -10.84 18.94 -22.06
C GLU A 123 -12.23 18.49 -22.53
N LEU A 124 -12.29 17.81 -23.66
CA LEU A 124 -13.53 17.21 -24.16
C LEU A 124 -14.06 16.14 -23.21
N GLN A 125 -13.20 15.25 -22.72
CA GLN A 125 -13.55 14.22 -21.73
C GLN A 125 -13.98 14.82 -20.38
N ARG A 126 -13.43 15.98 -19.96
CA ARG A 126 -13.92 16.71 -18.77
C ARG A 126 -15.34 17.21 -18.99
N LYS A 127 -15.60 17.83 -20.12
CA LYS A 127 -16.95 18.34 -20.47
C LYS A 127 -17.96 17.19 -20.56
N LEU A 128 -17.59 16.07 -21.21
CA LEU A 128 -18.43 14.88 -21.30
C LEU A 128 -18.68 14.26 -19.92
N ARG A 129 -17.65 14.17 -19.09
CA ARG A 129 -17.75 13.66 -17.72
C ARG A 129 -18.62 14.53 -16.83
N ASP A 130 -18.53 15.86 -16.98
CA ASP A 130 -19.39 16.79 -16.24
C ASP A 130 -20.86 16.64 -16.66
N MET A 131 -21.12 16.42 -17.95
CA MET A 131 -22.46 16.14 -18.48
C MET A 131 -22.98 14.79 -17.98
N GLU A 132 -22.17 13.75 -18.06
CA GLU A 132 -22.50 12.41 -17.55
C GLU A 132 -22.74 12.44 -16.03
N THR A 133 -21.90 13.15 -15.27
CA THR A 133 -22.09 13.32 -13.82
C THR A 133 -23.42 14.01 -13.49
N ARG A 134 -23.82 15.03 -14.26
CA ARG A 134 -25.12 15.70 -14.09
C ARG A 134 -26.28 14.75 -14.37
N ASP A 135 -26.20 14.01 -15.46
CA ASP A 135 -27.22 13.02 -15.82
C ASP A 135 -27.34 11.93 -14.76
N GLN A 136 -26.21 11.45 -14.22
CA GLN A 136 -26.20 10.49 -13.12
C GLN A 136 -26.80 11.07 -11.82
N VAL A 137 -26.53 12.34 -11.51
CA VAL A 137 -27.15 13.03 -10.35
C VAL A 137 -28.64 13.12 -10.53
N GLU A 138 -29.12 13.54 -11.72
CA GLU A 138 -30.56 13.65 -12.02
C GLU A 138 -31.27 12.28 -11.95
N LYS A 139 -30.58 11.21 -12.36
CA LYS A 139 -31.11 9.83 -12.31
C LYS A 139 -30.91 9.13 -10.96
N GLY A 140 -30.20 9.73 -10.02
CA GLY A 140 -29.88 9.10 -8.73
C GLY A 140 -28.92 7.91 -8.85
N THR A 141 -28.14 7.83 -9.95
CA THR A 141 -27.19 6.73 -10.22
C THR A 141 -25.72 7.13 -10.06
N LEU A 142 -25.49 8.22 -9.35
CA LEU A 142 -24.16 8.77 -9.17
C LEU A 142 -23.22 7.78 -8.49
N GLY A 143 -22.09 7.50 -9.15
CA GLY A 143 -21.06 6.57 -8.67
C GLY A 143 -21.28 5.11 -9.08
N LEU A 144 -22.42 4.77 -9.69
CA LEU A 144 -22.64 3.45 -10.27
C LEU A 144 -21.88 3.29 -11.60
N ASP A 145 -21.59 2.05 -11.98
CA ASP A 145 -20.95 1.74 -13.26
C ASP A 145 -21.94 1.86 -14.42
N SER A 146 -21.77 2.89 -15.24
CA SER A 146 -22.59 3.13 -16.44
C SER A 146 -22.39 2.08 -17.54
N THR A 147 -21.28 1.29 -17.47
CA THR A 147 -20.99 0.24 -18.49
C THR A 147 -21.71 -1.06 -18.25
N GLY A 148 -22.33 -1.25 -17.07
CA GLY A 148 -22.98 -2.48 -16.66
C GLY A 148 -22.05 -3.68 -16.43
N ARG A 149 -20.73 -3.47 -16.39
CA ARG A 149 -19.75 -4.52 -16.13
C ARG A 149 -19.46 -4.75 -14.65
N GLY A 150 -19.75 -3.77 -13.83
CA GLY A 150 -19.58 -3.80 -12.39
C GLY A 150 -20.74 -3.12 -11.68
N TYR A 151 -20.66 -3.05 -10.36
CA TYR A 151 -21.63 -2.35 -9.55
C TYR A 151 -21.33 -0.85 -9.45
N ILE A 152 -20.08 -0.49 -9.13
CA ILE A 152 -19.65 0.91 -9.02
C ILE A 152 -18.62 1.28 -10.09
N ALA A 153 -18.56 2.57 -10.41
CA ALA A 153 -17.47 3.14 -11.20
C ALA A 153 -16.18 3.14 -10.37
N LEU A 154 -15.19 2.35 -10.79
CA LEU A 154 -13.87 2.27 -10.16
C LEU A 154 -13.02 3.49 -10.56
N ASN A 155 -13.44 4.68 -10.15
CA ASN A 155 -12.69 5.92 -10.32
C ASN A 155 -11.98 6.31 -9.02
N PHE A 156 -10.99 7.20 -9.13
CA PHE A 156 -10.19 7.63 -7.98
C PHE A 156 -11.05 8.20 -6.85
N PHE A 157 -12.09 8.97 -7.16
CA PHE A 157 -12.97 9.56 -6.16
C PHE A 157 -13.67 8.49 -5.31
N ASN A 158 -14.35 7.53 -5.94
CA ASN A 158 -15.07 6.47 -5.22
C ASN A 158 -14.11 5.60 -4.40
N VAL A 159 -13.00 5.16 -5.01
CA VAL A 159 -12.01 4.31 -4.35
C VAL A 159 -11.36 5.01 -3.16
N PHE A 160 -10.96 6.28 -3.33
CA PHE A 160 -10.34 7.06 -2.25
C PHE A 160 -11.29 7.27 -1.07
N TRP A 161 -12.55 7.65 -1.33
CA TRP A 161 -13.48 7.90 -0.24
C TRP A 161 -13.98 6.61 0.43
N ILE A 162 -14.08 5.50 -0.29
CA ILE A 162 -14.28 4.17 0.31
C ILE A 162 -13.12 3.86 1.27
N PHE A 163 -11.87 4.08 0.84
CA PHE A 163 -10.70 3.90 1.70
C PHE A 163 -10.80 4.74 2.98
N VAL A 164 -11.04 6.05 2.86
CA VAL A 164 -11.10 6.97 4.02
C VAL A 164 -12.22 6.58 4.99
N VAL A 165 -13.44 6.41 4.47
CA VAL A 165 -14.61 6.11 5.31
C VAL A 165 -14.45 4.75 5.99
N CYS A 166 -13.97 3.73 5.26
CA CYS A 166 -13.78 2.40 5.84
C CYS A 166 -12.59 2.34 6.80
N SER A 167 -11.55 3.16 6.62
CA SER A 167 -10.47 3.28 7.60
C SER A 167 -10.98 3.81 8.97
N VAL A 168 -11.93 4.74 8.95
CA VAL A 168 -12.54 5.26 10.18
C VAL A 168 -13.55 4.27 10.77
N LEU A 169 -14.46 3.75 9.95
CA LEU A 169 -15.50 2.82 10.43
C LEU A 169 -14.87 1.51 10.93
N GLY A 170 -13.85 1.00 10.24
CA GLY A 170 -13.12 -0.19 10.66
C GLY A 170 -12.45 -0.01 12.01
N LEU A 171 -11.79 1.14 12.23
CA LEU A 171 -11.23 1.48 13.54
C LEU A 171 -12.30 1.48 14.64
N ILE A 172 -13.43 2.14 14.41
CA ILE A 172 -14.52 2.19 15.40
C ILE A 172 -15.01 0.77 15.74
N ILE A 173 -15.22 -0.06 14.72
CA ILE A 173 -15.65 -1.45 14.90
C ILE A 173 -14.61 -2.23 15.70
N GLU A 174 -13.34 -2.07 15.41
CA GLU A 174 -12.25 -2.77 16.09
C GLU A 174 -12.11 -2.36 17.55
N VAL A 175 -12.17 -1.06 17.85
CA VAL A 175 -12.17 -0.55 19.23
C VAL A 175 -13.37 -1.09 20.02
N VAL A 176 -14.56 -1.09 19.42
CA VAL A 176 -15.76 -1.64 20.06
C VAL A 176 -15.64 -3.15 20.27
N TYR A 177 -15.12 -3.88 19.27
CA TYR A 177 -14.89 -5.32 19.36
C TYR A 177 -13.91 -5.66 20.48
N HIS A 178 -12.80 -4.93 20.58
CA HIS A 178 -11.83 -5.10 21.65
C HIS A 178 -12.47 -4.85 23.02
N PHE A 179 -13.14 -3.70 23.18
CA PHE A 179 -13.77 -3.27 24.43
C PHE A 179 -14.88 -4.20 24.93
N VAL A 180 -15.63 -4.82 24.01
CA VAL A 180 -16.80 -5.68 24.36
C VAL A 180 -16.44 -7.16 24.41
N ILE A 181 -15.55 -7.63 23.52
CA ILE A 181 -15.34 -9.06 23.29
C ILE A 181 -13.93 -9.53 23.73
N VAL A 182 -12.87 -8.77 23.36
CA VAL A 182 -11.49 -9.24 23.58
C VAL A 182 -11.08 -9.03 25.04
N VAL A 183 -11.18 -7.81 25.55
CA VAL A 183 -10.93 -7.45 26.94
C VAL A 183 -12.07 -6.54 27.42
N PRO A 184 -13.17 -7.09 27.96
CA PRO A 184 -14.34 -6.33 28.32
C PRO A 184 -14.05 -5.22 29.32
N GLY A 185 -14.40 -3.98 28.93
CA GLY A 185 -14.25 -2.79 29.75
C GLY A 185 -12.90 -2.08 29.63
N GLU A 186 -11.96 -2.61 28.86
CA GLU A 186 -10.65 -1.99 28.63
C GLU A 186 -10.60 -1.33 27.24
N TYR A 187 -10.38 -0.01 27.25
CA TYR A 187 -10.16 0.76 26.02
C TYR A 187 -8.73 0.57 25.54
N GLN A 188 -8.55 0.33 24.24
CA GLN A 188 -7.24 0.31 23.58
C GLN A 188 -7.31 1.11 22.29
N ASP A 189 -6.33 1.99 22.02
CA ASP A 189 -6.21 2.65 20.73
C ASP A 189 -5.79 1.62 19.65
N ARG A 190 -6.59 1.51 18.62
CA ARG A 190 -6.40 0.60 17.48
C ARG A 190 -6.06 1.35 16.19
N ALA A 191 -5.66 2.63 16.32
CA ALA A 191 -5.28 3.41 15.15
C ALA A 191 -4.00 2.87 14.51
N GLY A 192 -4.00 2.81 13.19
CA GLY A 192 -2.86 2.36 12.39
C GLY A 192 -2.16 3.51 11.65
N MET A 193 -2.50 4.77 11.96
CA MET A 193 -1.82 5.96 11.40
C MET A 193 -1.50 6.96 12.50
N LEU A 194 -0.45 7.75 12.27
CA LEU A 194 0.07 8.73 13.23
C LEU A 194 -0.97 9.77 13.63
N PHE A 195 -1.75 10.27 12.66
CA PHE A 195 -2.78 11.26 12.89
C PHE A 195 -4.18 10.75 12.55
N GLY A 196 -5.15 11.15 13.36
CA GLY A 196 -6.56 10.91 13.15
C GLY A 196 -7.01 9.47 13.42
N PRO A 197 -8.31 9.22 13.33
CA PRO A 197 -8.91 7.94 13.66
C PRO A 197 -8.91 7.01 12.43
N PHE A 198 -7.74 6.61 11.94
CA PHE A 198 -7.63 5.78 10.75
C PHE A 198 -6.96 4.45 11.06
N SER A 199 -7.58 3.36 10.63
CA SER A 199 -6.97 2.03 10.53
C SER A 199 -6.88 1.63 9.05
N PRO A 200 -5.71 1.82 8.39
CA PRO A 200 -5.55 1.65 6.93
C PRO A 200 -5.89 0.25 6.44
N ILE A 201 -5.71 -0.78 7.27
CA ILE A 201 -6.00 -2.17 6.90
C ILE A 201 -7.46 -2.34 6.47
N TYR A 202 -8.41 -1.70 7.19
CA TYR A 202 -9.83 -1.76 6.82
C TYR A 202 -10.14 -0.97 5.56
N GLY A 203 -9.50 0.20 5.40
CA GLY A 203 -9.64 1.01 4.18
C GLY A 203 -9.13 0.29 2.94
N VAL A 204 -7.91 -0.25 3.01
CA VAL A 204 -7.31 -1.01 1.91
C VAL A 204 -8.08 -2.30 1.67
N GLY A 205 -8.48 -3.02 2.73
CA GLY A 205 -9.31 -4.21 2.62
C GLY A 205 -10.65 -3.94 1.91
N ALA A 206 -11.34 -2.84 2.25
CA ALA A 206 -12.57 -2.43 1.58
C ALA A 206 -12.35 -2.09 0.10
N VAL A 207 -11.26 -1.40 -0.23
CA VAL A 207 -10.88 -1.10 -1.63
C VAL A 207 -10.58 -2.38 -2.40
N LEU A 208 -9.78 -3.30 -1.84
CA LEU A 208 -9.49 -4.59 -2.47
C LEU A 208 -10.76 -5.40 -2.71
N MET A 209 -11.63 -5.50 -1.70
CA MET A 209 -12.93 -6.18 -1.85
C MET A 209 -13.81 -5.48 -2.90
N THR A 210 -13.81 -4.15 -2.93
CA THR A 210 -14.55 -3.40 -3.95
C THR A 210 -14.04 -3.71 -5.35
N ILE A 211 -12.73 -3.63 -5.59
CA ILE A 211 -12.14 -3.89 -6.91
C ILE A 211 -12.37 -5.35 -7.33
N ALA A 212 -12.08 -6.29 -6.44
CA ALA A 212 -12.18 -7.72 -6.73
C ALA A 212 -13.61 -8.17 -6.96
N LEU A 213 -14.55 -7.72 -6.10
CA LEU A 213 -15.94 -8.17 -6.13
C LEU A 213 -16.83 -7.33 -7.04
N ASN A 214 -16.35 -6.21 -7.58
CA ASN A 214 -17.17 -5.31 -8.39
C ASN A 214 -17.89 -6.03 -9.55
N ARG A 215 -17.19 -6.97 -10.20
CA ARG A 215 -17.75 -7.79 -11.29
C ARG A 215 -18.48 -9.06 -10.81
N PHE A 216 -18.44 -9.32 -9.50
CA PHE A 216 -19.07 -10.50 -8.89
C PHE A 216 -20.39 -10.15 -8.18
N HIS A 217 -20.85 -8.89 -8.27
CA HIS A 217 -22.01 -8.43 -7.51
C HIS A 217 -23.29 -9.26 -7.76
N ASP A 218 -23.44 -9.83 -8.97
CA ASP A 218 -24.57 -10.70 -9.36
C ASP A 218 -24.28 -12.21 -9.18
N LYS A 219 -23.08 -12.59 -8.72
CA LYS A 219 -22.72 -13.99 -8.54
C LYS A 219 -23.38 -14.59 -7.30
N PRO A 220 -23.53 -15.94 -7.24
CA PRO A 220 -24.05 -16.62 -6.05
C PRO A 220 -23.20 -16.34 -4.80
N LEU A 221 -23.87 -16.27 -3.63
CA LEU A 221 -23.22 -15.94 -2.37
C LEU A 221 -22.01 -16.82 -2.03
N PRO A 222 -22.02 -18.17 -2.26
CA PRO A 222 -20.85 -18.99 -1.99
C PRO A 222 -19.60 -18.60 -2.80
N VAL A 223 -19.79 -18.15 -4.05
CA VAL A 223 -18.67 -17.69 -4.90
C VAL A 223 -18.10 -16.39 -4.34
N ILE A 224 -18.95 -15.44 -3.98
CA ILE A 224 -18.52 -14.18 -3.37
C ILE A 224 -17.79 -14.47 -2.07
N PHE A 225 -18.33 -15.35 -1.22
CA PHE A 225 -17.72 -15.76 0.04
C PHE A 225 -16.31 -16.33 -0.15
N LEU A 226 -16.14 -17.32 -1.03
CA LEU A 226 -14.86 -17.99 -1.26
C LEU A 226 -13.81 -17.03 -1.82
N VAL A 227 -14.18 -16.20 -2.82
CA VAL A 227 -13.27 -15.21 -3.38
C VAL A 227 -12.83 -14.21 -2.31
N SER A 228 -13.77 -13.74 -1.48
CA SER A 228 -13.48 -12.79 -0.40
C SER A 228 -12.61 -13.40 0.68
N ALA A 229 -12.86 -14.66 1.08
CA ALA A 229 -12.09 -15.37 2.09
C ALA A 229 -10.62 -15.50 1.67
N VAL A 230 -10.38 -15.89 0.41
CA VAL A 230 -9.00 -16.02 -0.13
C VAL A 230 -8.31 -14.67 -0.23
N ILE A 231 -8.99 -13.66 -0.79
CA ILE A 231 -8.39 -12.32 -0.96
C ILE A 231 -8.11 -11.68 0.40
N GLY A 232 -9.06 -11.76 1.34
CA GLY A 232 -8.91 -11.19 2.67
C GLY A 232 -7.80 -11.88 3.47
N GLY A 233 -7.75 -13.22 3.46
CA GLY A 233 -6.69 -13.97 4.12
C GLY A 233 -5.30 -13.69 3.53
N ALA A 234 -5.19 -13.62 2.19
CA ALA A 234 -3.94 -13.27 1.53
C ALA A 234 -3.49 -11.83 1.87
N PHE A 235 -4.43 -10.90 1.93
CA PHE A 235 -4.16 -9.51 2.31
C PHE A 235 -3.69 -9.41 3.78
N GLU A 236 -4.38 -10.06 4.69
CA GLU A 236 -4.04 -10.10 6.12
C GLU A 236 -2.65 -10.71 6.34
N PHE A 237 -2.36 -11.82 5.66
CA PHE A 237 -1.04 -12.43 5.66
C PHE A 237 0.04 -11.45 5.17
N PHE A 238 -0.21 -10.81 4.02
CA PHE A 238 0.76 -9.87 3.43
C PHE A 238 1.02 -8.68 4.34
N VAL A 239 0.00 -8.08 4.93
CA VAL A 239 0.16 -6.92 5.83
C VAL A 239 0.96 -7.29 7.07
N SER A 240 0.63 -8.42 7.72
CA SER A 240 1.39 -8.93 8.87
C SER A 240 2.85 -9.17 8.50
N TRP A 241 3.08 -9.89 7.40
CA TRP A 241 4.43 -10.17 6.92
C TRP A 241 5.21 -8.90 6.59
N PHE A 242 4.60 -7.94 5.91
CA PHE A 242 5.23 -6.66 5.56
C PHE A 242 5.61 -5.85 6.82
N MET A 243 4.68 -5.70 7.77
CA MET A 243 4.92 -4.92 8.99
C MET A 243 6.05 -5.51 9.84
N GLU A 244 6.07 -6.82 9.99
CA GLU A 244 7.11 -7.50 10.76
C GLU A 244 8.47 -7.42 10.04
N THR A 245 8.53 -7.72 8.75
CA THR A 245 9.79 -7.74 8.00
C THR A 245 10.37 -6.35 7.74
N ALA A 246 9.53 -5.31 7.62
CA ALA A 246 9.98 -3.94 7.39
C ALA A 246 10.34 -3.21 8.70
N PHE A 247 9.53 -3.38 9.75
CA PHE A 247 9.60 -2.58 10.98
C PHE A 247 9.72 -3.42 12.26
N GLY A 248 9.84 -4.75 12.16
CA GLY A 248 9.75 -5.62 13.32
C GLY A 248 8.40 -5.53 14.07
N ALA A 249 7.37 -4.99 13.43
CA ALA A 249 6.09 -4.69 14.06
C ALA A 249 5.12 -5.87 13.93
N VAL A 250 4.77 -6.49 15.07
CA VAL A 250 3.77 -7.55 15.16
C VAL A 250 2.48 -6.96 15.72
N ALA A 251 1.44 -6.88 14.87
CA ALA A 251 0.13 -6.35 15.26
C ALA A 251 -0.86 -7.44 15.70
N TRP A 252 -0.66 -8.69 15.26
CA TRP A 252 -1.43 -9.88 15.66
C TRP A 252 -0.62 -11.16 15.45
N ASP A 253 -0.94 -12.18 16.23
CA ASP A 253 -0.38 -13.53 16.09
C ASP A 253 -1.48 -14.56 16.30
N TYR A 254 -1.70 -15.41 15.28
CA TYR A 254 -2.68 -16.51 15.30
C TYR A 254 -2.02 -17.90 15.43
N THR A 255 -0.77 -17.96 15.89
CA THR A 255 -0.06 -19.24 16.10
C THR A 255 -0.88 -20.16 17.01
N GLY A 256 -0.99 -21.41 16.62
CA GLY A 256 -1.75 -22.42 17.35
C GLY A 256 -3.27 -22.39 17.14
N THR A 257 -3.82 -21.46 16.36
CA THR A 257 -5.25 -21.44 16.02
C THR A 257 -5.57 -22.35 14.83
N PHE A 258 -6.86 -22.70 14.64
CA PHE A 258 -7.31 -23.58 13.56
C PHE A 258 -6.97 -23.02 12.17
N LEU A 259 -6.32 -23.83 11.33
CA LEU A 259 -5.83 -23.42 9.99
C LEU A 259 -4.99 -22.12 10.02
N SER A 260 -4.15 -21.98 11.05
CA SER A 260 -3.15 -20.90 11.06
C SER A 260 -2.16 -21.08 9.92
N ILE A 261 -1.90 -20.00 9.20
CA ILE A 261 -0.88 -19.91 8.15
C ILE A 261 0.20 -18.95 8.66
N ASP A 262 1.31 -19.52 9.15
CA ASP A 262 2.47 -18.79 9.69
C ASP A 262 2.12 -17.76 10.79
N GLY A 263 1.08 -18.04 11.62
CA GLY A 263 0.59 -17.09 12.62
C GLY A 263 -0.07 -15.82 12.07
N ARG A 264 -0.05 -15.59 10.76
CA ARG A 264 -0.40 -14.30 10.12
C ARG A 264 -1.85 -14.20 9.69
N THR A 265 -2.47 -15.33 9.36
CA THR A 265 -3.91 -15.45 9.13
C THR A 265 -4.38 -16.84 9.54
N ASN A 266 -5.67 -17.06 9.69
CA ASN A 266 -6.23 -18.36 10.04
C ASN A 266 -7.60 -18.60 9.41
N GLY A 267 -8.10 -19.83 9.49
CA GLY A 267 -9.36 -20.25 8.89
C GLY A 267 -10.57 -19.46 9.40
N MET A 268 -10.58 -19.04 10.66
CA MET A 268 -11.66 -18.25 11.25
C MET A 268 -11.70 -16.82 10.62
N PHE A 269 -10.55 -16.16 10.57
CA PHE A 269 -10.47 -14.82 9.99
C PHE A 269 -10.68 -14.83 8.48
N MET A 270 -10.19 -15.86 7.76
CA MET A 270 -10.53 -16.05 6.35
C MET A 270 -12.05 -16.20 6.15
N ALA A 271 -12.75 -16.96 7.01
CA ALA A 271 -14.20 -17.06 6.95
C ALA A 271 -14.89 -15.72 7.29
N MET A 272 -14.37 -14.95 8.25
CA MET A 272 -14.85 -13.60 8.56
C MET A 272 -14.69 -12.66 7.35
N TRP A 273 -13.54 -12.69 6.66
CA TRP A 273 -13.35 -11.96 5.40
C TRP A 273 -14.34 -12.40 4.31
N GLY A 274 -14.63 -13.71 4.24
CA GLY A 274 -15.65 -14.25 3.34
C GLY A 274 -17.05 -13.68 3.61
N MET A 275 -17.48 -13.68 4.86
CA MET A 275 -18.77 -13.11 5.28
C MET A 275 -18.79 -11.59 5.07
N LEU A 276 -17.70 -10.90 5.43
CA LEU A 276 -17.61 -9.46 5.23
C LEU A 276 -17.68 -9.09 3.76
N GLY A 277 -17.06 -9.84 2.85
CA GLY A 277 -17.15 -9.60 1.42
C GLY A 277 -18.57 -9.76 0.85
N VAL A 278 -19.31 -10.76 1.32
CA VAL A 278 -20.75 -10.90 0.97
C VAL A 278 -21.56 -9.72 1.49
N LEU A 279 -21.38 -9.36 2.76
CA LEU A 279 -22.03 -8.21 3.37
C LEU A 279 -21.64 -6.90 2.66
N TRP A 280 -20.36 -6.78 2.31
CA TRP A 280 -19.81 -5.63 1.61
C TRP A 280 -20.54 -5.38 0.30
N ILE A 281 -20.47 -6.33 -0.62
CA ILE A 281 -20.99 -6.12 -1.99
C ILE A 281 -22.52 -6.04 -2.03
N LYS A 282 -23.23 -6.74 -1.12
CA LYS A 282 -24.69 -6.80 -1.13
C LYS A 282 -25.36 -5.70 -0.30
N ALA A 283 -24.72 -5.18 0.73
CA ALA A 283 -25.36 -4.26 1.66
C ALA A 283 -24.54 -3.01 1.98
N LEU A 284 -23.23 -3.14 2.24
CA LEU A 284 -22.44 -2.01 2.72
C LEU A 284 -22.02 -1.09 1.59
N LEU A 285 -21.57 -1.63 0.46
CA LEU A 285 -21.09 -0.82 -0.67
C LEU A 285 -22.17 0.15 -1.22
N PRO A 286 -23.45 -0.25 -1.38
CA PRO A 286 -24.49 0.72 -1.74
C PRO A 286 -24.58 1.88 -0.75
N ARG A 287 -24.59 1.60 0.56
CA ARG A 287 -24.65 2.64 1.60
C ARG A 287 -23.39 3.50 1.65
N MET A 288 -22.21 2.92 1.37
CA MET A 288 -20.98 3.69 1.25
C MET A 288 -21.05 4.70 0.10
N LEU A 289 -21.65 4.32 -1.03
CA LEU A 289 -21.89 5.25 -2.13
C LEU A 289 -22.81 6.40 -1.72
N ASP A 290 -23.86 6.13 -0.94
CA ASP A 290 -24.73 7.18 -0.42
C ASP A 290 -23.95 8.17 0.45
N ILE A 291 -23.09 7.68 1.35
CA ILE A 291 -22.21 8.51 2.19
C ILE A 291 -21.25 9.32 1.34
N VAL A 292 -20.57 8.69 0.40
CA VAL A 292 -19.60 9.34 -0.50
C VAL A 292 -20.31 10.39 -1.38
N ASN A 293 -21.55 10.15 -1.75
CA ASN A 293 -22.37 11.05 -2.56
C ASN A 293 -22.91 12.28 -1.78
N LEU A 294 -22.76 12.31 -0.44
CA LEU A 294 -22.99 13.54 0.34
C LEU A 294 -22.01 14.67 -0.03
N ILE A 295 -20.85 14.33 -0.59
CA ILE A 295 -19.91 15.33 -1.07
C ILE A 295 -20.47 15.96 -2.35
N PRO A 296 -20.77 17.28 -2.37
CA PRO A 296 -21.34 17.93 -3.53
C PRO A 296 -20.47 17.74 -4.77
N TRP A 297 -21.05 17.31 -5.88
CA TRP A 297 -20.33 16.95 -7.09
C TRP A 297 -19.40 18.05 -7.62
N LYS A 298 -19.75 19.33 -7.42
CA LYS A 298 -18.93 20.49 -7.80
C LYS A 298 -17.63 20.61 -7.00
N LEU A 299 -17.62 20.13 -5.76
CA LEU A 299 -16.47 20.22 -4.85
C LEU A 299 -15.63 18.93 -4.83
N ARG A 300 -16.10 17.86 -5.46
CA ARG A 300 -15.48 16.53 -5.40
C ARG A 300 -13.99 16.54 -5.69
N TYR A 301 -13.58 17.18 -6.78
CA TYR A 301 -12.16 17.20 -7.17
C TYR A 301 -11.29 17.94 -6.16
N THR A 302 -11.72 19.10 -5.72
CA THR A 302 -10.96 19.94 -4.79
C THR A 302 -10.83 19.27 -3.42
N VAL A 303 -11.96 18.83 -2.86
CA VAL A 303 -11.97 18.18 -1.53
C VAL A 303 -11.18 16.88 -1.55
N THR A 304 -11.32 16.08 -2.61
CA THR A 304 -10.56 14.82 -2.75
C THR A 304 -9.06 15.08 -2.91
N ALA A 305 -8.65 16.10 -3.68
CA ALA A 305 -7.24 16.42 -3.85
C ALA A 305 -6.59 16.85 -2.53
N ILE A 306 -7.27 17.70 -1.75
CA ILE A 306 -6.79 18.13 -0.43
C ILE A 306 -6.74 16.95 0.53
N ALA A 307 -7.82 16.18 0.63
CA ALA A 307 -7.88 15.01 1.52
C ALA A 307 -6.82 13.95 1.15
N ALA A 308 -6.61 13.70 -0.15
CA ALA A 308 -5.58 12.79 -0.62
C ALA A 308 -4.16 13.28 -0.28
N ALA A 309 -3.88 14.57 -0.46
CA ALA A 309 -2.59 15.14 -0.07
C ALA A 309 -2.32 15.01 1.43
N LEU A 310 -3.32 15.30 2.27
CA LEU A 310 -3.22 15.13 3.73
C LEU A 310 -3.06 13.66 4.13
N MET A 311 -3.77 12.74 3.49
CA MET A 311 -3.65 11.31 3.75
C MET A 311 -2.29 10.75 3.33
N ILE A 312 -1.74 11.20 2.19
CA ILE A 312 -0.39 10.84 1.76
C ILE A 312 0.64 11.36 2.75
N ALA A 313 0.54 12.62 3.19
CA ALA A 313 1.44 13.17 4.20
C ALA A 313 1.37 12.37 5.51
N ASN A 314 0.16 12.04 5.97
CA ASN A 314 -0.03 11.20 7.17
C ASN A 314 0.59 9.80 6.98
N ALA A 315 0.41 9.17 5.83
CA ALA A 315 1.00 7.86 5.55
C ALA A 315 2.54 7.90 5.55
N ILE A 316 3.14 8.91 4.91
CA ILE A 316 4.60 9.10 4.90
C ILE A 316 5.11 9.32 6.32
N MET A 317 4.48 10.23 7.10
CA MET A 317 4.89 10.48 8.47
C MET A 317 4.71 9.25 9.38
N THR A 318 3.67 8.45 9.16
CA THR A 318 3.46 7.19 9.88
C THR A 318 4.59 6.20 9.62
N LEU A 319 4.94 5.98 8.35
CA LEU A 319 6.03 5.07 7.99
C LEU A 319 7.38 5.54 8.55
N GLN A 320 7.67 6.84 8.43
CA GLN A 320 8.91 7.41 8.99
C GLN A 320 8.96 7.34 10.51
N SER A 321 7.84 7.62 11.21
CA SER A 321 7.81 7.53 12.67
C SER A 321 7.98 6.09 13.17
N LEU A 322 7.39 5.11 12.49
CA LEU A 322 7.58 3.68 12.79
C LEU A 322 9.04 3.26 12.57
N ASP A 323 9.65 3.74 11.52
CA ASP A 323 11.04 3.46 11.21
C ASP A 323 12.01 4.06 12.25
N CYS A 324 11.85 5.35 12.57
CA CYS A 324 12.64 5.99 13.60
C CYS A 324 12.41 5.36 14.99
N TRP A 325 11.20 4.87 15.27
CA TRP A 325 10.91 4.13 16.48
C TRP A 325 11.63 2.78 16.52
N TYR A 326 11.59 2.04 15.40
CA TYR A 326 12.36 0.80 15.23
C TYR A 326 13.86 1.03 15.46
N GLU A 327 14.48 2.06 14.86
CA GLU A 327 15.91 2.36 15.03
C GLU A 327 16.27 2.65 16.50
N ARG A 328 15.45 3.46 17.20
CA ARG A 328 15.68 3.74 18.63
C ARG A 328 15.57 2.47 19.49
N LEU A 329 14.56 1.61 19.23
CA LEU A 329 14.43 0.33 19.94
C LEU A 329 15.53 -0.66 19.60
N SER A 330 16.19 -0.50 18.45
CA SER A 330 17.39 -1.27 18.04
C SER A 330 18.68 -0.73 18.66
N GLY A 331 18.61 0.36 19.45
CA GLY A 331 19.75 0.99 20.12
C GLY A 331 20.55 1.97 19.26
N HIS A 332 19.97 2.45 18.16
CA HIS A 332 20.57 3.48 17.31
C HIS A 332 20.11 4.87 17.74
N ASP A 333 21.05 5.76 18.01
CA ASP A 333 20.77 7.17 18.29
C ASP A 333 20.41 7.91 16.98
N PRO A 334 19.55 8.95 17.05
CA PRO A 334 19.22 9.78 15.90
C PRO A 334 20.48 10.45 15.30
N GLU A 335 20.75 10.21 14.02
CA GLU A 335 21.92 10.76 13.31
C GLU A 335 21.54 11.88 12.32
N THR A 336 20.27 11.91 11.88
CA THR A 336 19.78 12.86 10.89
C THR A 336 18.79 13.88 11.50
N PRO A 337 18.67 15.10 10.94
CA PRO A 337 17.66 16.08 11.42
C PRO A 337 16.21 15.56 11.38
N ILE A 338 15.92 14.60 10.49
CA ILE A 338 14.60 13.97 10.39
C ILE A 338 14.39 13.03 11.58
N GLU A 339 15.37 12.21 11.91
CA GLU A 339 15.32 11.31 13.07
C GLU A 339 15.26 12.10 14.37
N GLU A 340 16.03 13.20 14.51
CA GLU A 340 15.93 14.12 15.65
C GLU A 340 14.53 14.71 15.78
N PHE A 341 13.90 15.12 14.66
CA PHE A 341 12.52 15.61 14.67
C PHE A 341 11.56 14.55 15.21
N TYR A 342 11.65 13.29 14.74
CA TYR A 342 10.78 12.22 15.21
C TYR A 342 11.10 11.82 16.66
N ALA A 343 12.34 11.86 17.10
CA ALA A 343 12.73 11.58 18.47
C ALA A 343 12.18 12.63 19.47
N ILE A 344 12.08 13.89 19.07
CA ILE A 344 11.59 14.99 19.91
C ILE A 344 10.05 15.02 19.98
N TYR A 345 9.37 14.86 18.83
CA TYR A 345 7.93 15.08 18.71
C TYR A 345 7.11 13.79 18.77
N PHE A 346 7.72 12.64 18.51
CA PHE A 346 7.12 11.32 18.49
C PHE A 346 8.06 10.33 19.19
N ASP A 347 8.30 10.60 20.47
CA ASP A 347 9.16 9.78 21.33
C ASP A 347 8.57 8.37 21.56
N ASP A 348 9.29 7.52 22.27
CA ASP A 348 8.90 6.12 22.46
C ASP A 348 7.61 6.00 23.27
N ASP A 349 7.39 6.88 24.25
CA ASP A 349 6.16 6.90 25.03
C ASP A 349 4.96 7.30 24.17
N PHE A 350 5.11 8.33 23.32
CA PHE A 350 4.09 8.71 22.35
C PHE A 350 3.77 7.56 21.38
N MET A 351 4.81 6.94 20.81
CA MET A 351 4.63 5.85 19.85
C MET A 351 3.96 4.63 20.48
N ALA A 352 4.39 4.24 21.68
CA ALA A 352 3.78 3.13 22.43
C ALA A 352 2.31 3.39 22.76
N ASN A 353 1.96 4.63 23.15
CA ASN A 353 0.57 5.01 23.41
C ASN A 353 -0.27 5.12 22.12
N ARG A 354 0.35 5.57 21.02
CA ARG A 354 -0.38 5.71 19.74
C ARG A 354 -0.63 4.38 19.05
N PHE A 355 0.29 3.45 19.18
CA PHE A 355 0.26 2.13 18.56
C PHE A 355 0.17 1.02 19.61
N GLU A 356 -0.72 1.18 20.60
CA GLU A 356 -0.90 0.25 21.73
C GLU A 356 -1.13 -1.21 21.30
N SER A 357 -1.67 -1.43 20.10
CA SER A 357 -1.92 -2.76 19.54
C SER A 357 -0.70 -3.39 18.87
N MET A 358 0.43 -2.66 18.77
CA MET A 358 1.63 -3.12 18.08
C MET A 358 2.75 -3.40 19.09
N THR A 359 3.49 -4.49 18.84
CA THR A 359 4.76 -4.78 19.52
C THR A 359 5.88 -4.71 18.48
N ILE A 360 6.92 -3.93 18.75
CA ILE A 360 8.12 -3.89 17.91
C ILE A 360 9.11 -4.92 18.45
N ASN A 361 9.52 -5.84 17.59
CA ASN A 361 10.64 -6.75 17.81
C ASN A 361 11.71 -6.49 16.75
N PRO A 362 12.76 -5.74 17.08
CA PRO A 362 13.79 -5.35 16.11
C PRO A 362 14.44 -6.54 15.39
N ASP A 363 14.64 -7.67 16.09
CA ASP A 363 15.32 -8.85 15.54
C ASP A 363 14.54 -9.53 14.41
N SER A 364 13.24 -9.30 14.31
CA SER A 364 12.40 -9.89 13.26
C SER A 364 12.43 -9.11 11.94
N ALA A 365 12.95 -7.88 11.94
CA ALA A 365 13.03 -7.08 10.71
C ALA A 365 14.11 -7.60 9.75
N THR A 366 13.82 -7.51 8.43
CA THR A 366 14.74 -7.96 7.38
C THR A 366 16.13 -7.34 7.46
N ARG A 367 16.21 -6.07 7.83
CA ARG A 367 17.46 -5.33 7.96
C ARG A 367 18.32 -5.75 9.16
N ALA A 368 17.71 -6.24 10.24
CA ALA A 368 18.46 -6.82 11.36
C ALA A 368 19.13 -8.14 10.98
N GLN A 369 18.48 -8.94 10.12
CA GLN A 369 18.99 -10.24 9.66
C GLN A 369 20.10 -10.16 8.62
N GLY A 370 20.29 -9.00 7.95
CA GLY A 370 21.33 -8.75 6.94
C GLY A 370 22.58 -8.02 7.46
N GLY A 371 22.59 -7.57 8.72
CA GLY A 371 23.74 -6.93 9.34
C GLY A 371 24.87 -7.92 9.63
N PRO A 372 26.17 -7.49 9.60
CA PRO A 372 27.25 -8.34 10.07
C PRO A 372 27.00 -8.67 11.56
N SER A 373 26.77 -9.95 11.85
CA SER A 373 26.64 -10.44 13.20
C SER A 373 27.71 -9.85 14.09
N ALA A 374 27.34 -9.19 15.19
CA ALA A 374 28.24 -8.59 16.19
C ALA A 374 29.08 -9.64 16.97
N GLU A 375 29.26 -10.83 16.43
CA GLU A 375 30.13 -11.91 16.93
C GLU A 375 31.55 -11.78 16.37
N GLY A 376 32.25 -10.70 16.75
CA GLY A 376 33.64 -10.48 16.32
C GLY A 376 34.44 -9.56 17.21
N SER A 377 33.99 -9.26 18.44
CA SER A 377 34.76 -8.52 19.44
C SER A 377 34.87 -9.32 20.75
N LEU A 378 35.75 -10.34 20.75
CA LEU A 378 36.46 -10.82 21.93
C LEU A 378 37.92 -10.83 21.61
#